data_f8c69d9f5dd018f2056f57b633117ab1
#
_entry.id   f8c69d9f5dd018f2056f57b633117ab1
#
_cell.length_a   1.000
_cell.length_b   1.000
_cell.length_c   1.000
_cell.angle_alpha   90.00
_cell.angle_beta   90.00
_cell.angle_gamma   90.00
#
_symmetry.space_group_name_H-M   'P 1'
#
loop_
_entity.id
_entity.type
_entity.pdbx_description
1 polymer ?
#
loop_
_entity_poly.entity_id
_entity_poly.type
_entity_poly.pdbx_seq_one_letter_code
_entity_poly.pdbx_strand_id
1 'polypeptide(L)' 'MIKLTLDKVLEKQNVSRYELAKRTDIQYHVIDNYYKNKVIRYDCFVLDKICNALDCDVSELIEYNAEQ' A
#
# COMPACT_ATOMS: atom_id res chain seq x y z
N MET A 1 -1.10 17.25 1.45
CA MET A 1 -1.56 16.20 0.53
C MET A 1 -1.31 14.83 1.13
N ILE A 2 -2.28 13.95 1.03
CA ILE A 2 -2.15 12.59 1.53
C ILE A 2 -1.63 11.71 0.41
N LYS A 3 -0.67 10.87 0.73
CA LYS A 3 -0.15 9.91 -0.24
C LYS A 3 0.24 8.62 0.44
N LEU A 4 0.34 7.57 -0.36
CA LEU A 4 0.74 6.27 0.13
C LEU A 4 2.26 6.12 0.08
N THR A 5 2.78 5.38 1.04
CA THR A 5 4.20 5.05 1.08
C THR A 5 4.39 3.54 0.99
N LEU A 6 3.48 2.88 0.30
CA LEU A 6 3.55 1.43 0.13
C LEU A 6 4.85 1.00 -0.53
N ASP A 7 5.32 1.80 -1.50
CA ASP A 7 6.58 1.49 -2.18
C ASP A 7 7.73 1.37 -1.20
N LYS A 8 7.77 2.23 -0.19
CA LYS A 8 8.84 2.20 0.80
C LYS A 8 8.76 0.96 1.68
N VAL A 9 7.55 0.58 2.07
CA VAL A 9 7.37 -0.60 2.90
C VAL A 9 7.77 -1.85 2.14
N LEU A 10 7.35 -1.97 0.89
CA LEU A 10 7.70 -3.11 0.07
C LEU A 10 9.20 -3.22 -0.13
N GLU A 11 9.86 -2.08 -0.37
CA GLU A 11 11.30 -2.07 -0.55
C GLU A 11 12.00 -2.49 0.74
N LYS A 12 11.55 -1.96 1.87
CA LYS A 12 12.14 -2.28 3.16
C LYS A 12 12.02 -3.76 3.48
N GLN A 13 10.88 -4.38 3.14
CA GLN A 13 10.64 -5.77 3.44
C GLN A 13 11.06 -6.70 2.31
N ASN A 14 11.53 -6.13 1.21
CA ASN A 14 11.95 -6.91 0.04
C ASN A 14 10.80 -7.78 -0.49
N VAL A 15 9.63 -7.18 -0.60
CA VAL A 15 8.43 -7.83 -1.10
C VAL A 15 8.02 -7.15 -2.39
N SER A 16 7.75 -7.93 -3.43
CA SER A 16 7.29 -7.36 -4.69
C SER A 16 5.80 -7.10 -4.66
N ARG A 17 5.33 -6.25 -5.59
CA ARG A 17 3.91 -6.01 -5.72
C ARG A 17 3.16 -7.30 -6.05
N TYR A 18 3.78 -8.13 -6.84
CA TYR A 18 3.21 -9.40 -7.26
C TYR A 18 3.02 -10.32 -6.04
N GLU A 19 4.04 -10.36 -5.20
CA GLU A 19 3.98 -11.18 -3.99
C GLU A 19 2.90 -10.64 -3.05
N LEU A 20 2.78 -9.33 -2.93
CA LEU A 20 1.75 -8.74 -2.08
C LEU A 20 0.35 -9.08 -2.60
N ALA A 21 0.17 -9.02 -3.92
CA ALA A 21 -1.11 -9.37 -4.52
C ALA A 21 -1.49 -10.81 -4.17
N LYS A 22 -0.51 -11.72 -4.22
CA LYS A 22 -0.76 -13.11 -3.87
C LYS A 22 -1.13 -13.27 -2.40
N ARG A 23 -0.40 -12.59 -1.53
CA ARG A 23 -0.64 -12.71 -0.08
C ARG A 23 -1.99 -12.16 0.33
N THR A 24 -2.45 -11.11 -0.34
CA THR A 24 -3.70 -10.45 0.01
C THR A 24 -4.89 -10.97 -0.78
N ASP A 25 -4.63 -11.74 -1.82
CA ASP A 25 -5.67 -12.20 -2.75
C ASP A 25 -6.39 -11.00 -3.41
N ILE A 26 -5.67 -9.91 -3.55
CA ILE A 26 -6.16 -8.72 -4.25
C ILE A 26 -5.55 -8.73 -5.64
N GLN A 27 -6.33 -8.31 -6.63
CA GLN A 27 -5.86 -8.30 -7.99
C GLN A 27 -4.65 -7.38 -8.13
N TYR A 28 -3.71 -7.79 -8.97
CA TYR A 28 -2.45 -7.08 -9.12
C TYR A 28 -2.64 -5.61 -9.49
N HIS A 29 -3.57 -5.31 -10.38
CA HIS A 29 -3.73 -3.93 -10.83
C HIS A 29 -4.18 -3.02 -9.68
N VAL A 30 -4.90 -3.54 -8.71
CA VAL A 30 -5.31 -2.76 -7.54
C VAL A 30 -4.08 -2.45 -6.68
N ILE A 31 -3.27 -3.46 -6.42
CA ILE A 31 -2.02 -3.28 -5.66
C ILE A 31 -1.11 -2.29 -6.40
N ASP A 32 -1.00 -2.43 -7.71
CA ASP A 32 -0.16 -1.57 -8.51
C ASP A 32 -0.61 -0.11 -8.44
N ASN A 33 -1.92 0.13 -8.45
CA ASN A 33 -2.44 1.49 -8.34
C ASN A 33 -2.13 2.09 -6.97
N TYR A 34 -2.21 1.29 -5.92
CA TYR A 34 -1.84 1.76 -4.58
C TYR A 34 -0.34 2.06 -4.52
N TYR A 35 0.46 1.21 -5.14
CA TYR A 35 1.90 1.40 -5.18
C TYR A 35 2.27 2.69 -5.91
N LYS A 36 1.57 2.98 -7.00
CA LYS A 36 1.87 4.14 -7.84
C LYS A 36 1.15 5.42 -7.42
N ASN A 37 0.43 5.37 -6.31
CA ASN A 37 -0.32 6.52 -5.81
C ASN A 37 -1.36 7.03 -6.80
N LYS A 38 -2.01 6.13 -7.50
CA LYS A 38 -3.05 6.48 -8.46
C LYS A 38 -4.45 6.37 -7.86
N VAL A 39 -4.54 6.15 -6.56
CA VAL A 39 -5.82 5.98 -5.87
C VAL A 39 -6.18 7.27 -5.17
N ILE A 40 -7.41 7.74 -5.39
CA ILE A 40 -7.91 8.93 -4.74
C ILE A 40 -8.75 8.57 -3.52
N ARG A 41 -9.51 7.49 -3.63
CA ARG A 41 -10.34 6.99 -2.54
C ARG A 41 -9.78 5.68 -2.07
N TYR A 42 -9.39 5.62 -0.80
CA TYR A 42 -8.78 4.42 -0.25
C TYR A 42 -9.84 3.49 0.29
N ASP A 43 -9.74 2.23 -0.11
CA ASP A 43 -10.66 1.20 0.36
C ASP A 43 -10.12 0.62 1.66
N CYS A 44 -10.92 0.71 2.71
CA CYS A 44 -10.51 0.26 4.02
C CYS A 44 -10.15 -1.24 4.02
N PHE A 45 -10.88 -2.05 3.26
CA PHE A 45 -10.58 -3.48 3.19
C PHE A 45 -9.23 -3.74 2.55
N VAL A 46 -8.90 -2.96 1.51
CA VAL A 46 -7.61 -3.11 0.85
C VAL A 46 -6.49 -2.75 1.81
N LEU A 47 -6.62 -1.63 2.49
CA LEU A 47 -5.61 -1.20 3.45
C LEU A 47 -5.45 -2.20 4.58
N ASP A 48 -6.55 -2.74 5.06
CA ASP A 48 -6.53 -3.72 6.13
C ASP A 48 -5.76 -4.97 5.72
N LYS A 49 -6.02 -5.46 4.51
CA LYS A 49 -5.34 -6.65 4.01
C LYS A 49 -3.85 -6.40 3.80
N ILE A 50 -3.50 -5.21 3.32
CA ILE A 50 -2.10 -4.87 3.11
C ILE A 50 -1.37 -4.80 4.44
N CYS A 51 -1.95 -4.14 5.42
CA CYS A 51 -1.34 -4.05 6.75
C CYS A 51 -1.15 -5.44 7.35
N ASN A 52 -2.15 -6.29 7.22
CA ASN A 52 -2.07 -7.62 7.77
C ASN A 52 -1.00 -8.46 7.07
N ALA A 53 -0.93 -8.35 5.74
CA ALA A 53 0.03 -9.13 4.97
C ALA A 53 1.46 -8.69 5.21
N LEU A 54 1.68 -7.41 5.46
CA LEU A 54 3.01 -6.86 5.67
C LEU A 54 3.35 -6.68 7.15
N ASP A 55 2.41 -7.02 8.03
CA ASP A 55 2.60 -6.88 9.47
C ASP A 55 3.06 -5.47 9.82
N CYS A 56 2.36 -4.49 9.27
CA CYS A 56 2.71 -3.09 9.52
C CYS A 56 1.47 -2.31 9.94
N ASP A 57 1.71 -1.12 10.47
CA ASP A 57 0.63 -0.23 10.89
C ASP A 57 0.24 0.66 9.72
N VAL A 58 -0.99 1.14 9.71
CA VAL A 58 -1.46 1.99 8.61
C VAL A 58 -0.65 3.27 8.53
N SER A 59 -0.09 3.72 9.66
CA SER A 59 0.76 4.91 9.67
C SER A 59 2.02 4.74 8.85
N GLU A 60 2.39 3.49 8.55
CA GLU A 60 3.56 3.22 7.71
C GLU A 60 3.19 3.22 6.23
N LEU A 61 1.90 3.17 5.91
CA LEU A 61 1.42 3.12 4.53
C LEU A 61 0.95 4.47 4.01
N ILE A 62 0.53 5.36 4.89
CA ILE A 62 -0.08 6.63 4.51
C ILE A 62 0.63 7.74 5.26
N GLU A 63 0.91 8.82 4.54
CA GLU A 63 1.48 9.99 5.19
C GLU A 63 0.82 11.25 4.67
N TYR A 64 0.86 12.29 5.47
CA TYR A 64 0.37 13.61 5.07
C TYR A 64 1.57 14.51 4.87
N ASN A 65 1.63 15.12 3.71
CA ASN A 65 2.71 16.05 3.36
C ASN A 65 2.10 17.43 3.16
N ALA A 66 2.38 18.33 4.09
CA ALA A 66 1.85 19.69 4.03
C ALA A 66 2.58 20.56 3.00
N GLU A 67 3.70 20.09 2.54
CA GLU A 67 4.56 20.79 1.60
C GLU A 67 4.13 20.47 0.19
N GLN A 68 3.19 21.16 -0.35
CA GLN A 68 2.76 20.92 -1.72
C GLN A 68 2.83 22.18 -2.57
#